data_7a50cbebd6cb95551be56d662ee4f5b3
#
_entry.id   7a50cbebd6cb95551be56d662ee4f5b3
#
_cell.length_a   1.000
_cell.length_b   1.000
_cell.length_c   1.000
_cell.angle_alpha   90.00
_cell.angle_beta   90.00
_cell.angle_gamma   90.00
#
_symmetry.space_group_name_H-M   'P 1'
#
loop_
_entity.id
_entity.type
_entity.pdbx_description
1 polymer ?
#
loop_
_entity_poly.entity_id
_entity_poly.type
_entity_poly.pdbx_seq_one_letter_code
_entity_poly.pdbx_strand_id
1 'polypeptide(L)'
;MSAHEETLKGPKRSGSVLHAISVDVEDWFQSTIDAHADLSDRFERSTMKVLSALGDRGVRGTFFVLGLAAEKAPHVIKAIAEAGHEIQSHGYGHASNFELEREALREDLRRAKKLLEDLVGREVYGYRAPCFTIDERNLWALDVLVETGHRYDSSIFPIKTDRYGIDGYPPEARVVTTPGGARLVEAPVACFDWLGKRRPVGGGGYFRLWPYWVIRKAWRQLQAVGRPGIVYFHPYEYDPVEMRAYQVTVPLARRIHQGIGRKGFPRKIDNLLRDFRFGAMDEVLGDLLERVR
;
A
#
# COMPACT_ATOMS: atom_id res chain seq x y z
N MET A 1 -20.53 23.01 11.02
CA MET A 1 -20.90 21.96 12.00
C MET A 1 -19.77 20.96 11.97
N SER A 2 -19.03 20.86 13.09
CA SER A 2 -17.85 19.98 13.24
C SER A 2 -18.32 18.53 13.23
N ALA A 3 -18.08 17.80 12.14
CA ALA A 3 -18.20 16.35 12.12
C ALA A 3 -17.10 15.80 13.05
N HIS A 4 -17.47 15.07 14.09
CA HIS A 4 -16.53 14.32 14.93
C HIS A 4 -15.85 13.26 14.07
N GLU A 5 -14.67 13.55 13.57
CA GLU A 5 -13.78 12.59 12.93
C GLU A 5 -13.27 11.62 14.00
N GLU A 6 -13.73 10.38 13.94
CA GLU A 6 -13.31 9.32 14.85
C GLU A 6 -12.01 8.67 14.36
N THR A 7 -10.94 8.83 15.13
CA THR A 7 -9.62 8.25 14.84
C THR A 7 -9.38 6.96 15.61
N LEU A 8 -8.58 6.06 15.05
CA LEU A 8 -7.99 4.95 15.79
C LEU A 8 -7.07 5.50 16.89
N LYS A 9 -7.55 5.46 18.14
CA LYS A 9 -6.67 5.45 19.30
C LYS A 9 -6.54 3.99 19.72
N GLY A 10 -5.34 3.44 19.54
CA GLY A 10 -5.06 2.10 20.02
C GLY A 10 -5.42 1.96 21.50
N PRO A 11 -5.86 0.77 21.96
CA PRO A 11 -6.20 0.56 23.35
C PRO A 11 -5.02 0.95 24.24
N LYS A 12 -5.26 1.74 25.28
CA LYS A 12 -4.30 2.02 26.37
C LYS A 12 -4.04 0.75 27.20
N ARG A 13 -3.64 -0.34 26.57
CA ARG A 13 -3.20 -1.57 27.22
C ARG A 13 -1.70 -1.73 27.00
N SER A 14 -0.99 -2.25 27.97
CA SER A 14 0.45 -2.53 28.03
C SER A 14 0.94 -3.56 27.00
N GLY A 15 0.39 -3.56 25.80
CA GLY A 15 0.78 -4.37 24.66
C GLY A 15 1.39 -3.51 23.55
N SER A 16 2.38 -4.03 22.82
CA SER A 16 2.94 -3.37 21.66
C SER A 16 1.86 -3.12 20.60
N VAL A 17 1.86 -1.90 19.99
CA VAL A 17 0.95 -1.54 18.90
C VAL A 17 1.11 -2.53 17.75
N LEU A 18 0.01 -3.02 17.19
CA LEU A 18 0.01 -3.79 15.95
C LEU A 18 0.04 -2.80 14.77
N HIS A 19 1.05 -2.89 13.94
CA HIS A 19 1.22 -2.11 12.72
C HIS A 19 0.78 -2.92 11.51
N ALA A 20 0.47 -2.27 10.38
CA ALA A 20 0.13 -2.97 9.15
C ALA A 20 1.31 -3.07 8.18
N ILE A 21 1.45 -4.23 7.53
CA ILE A 21 2.36 -4.43 6.41
C ILE A 21 1.59 -4.72 5.14
N SER A 22 1.89 -4.00 4.07
CA SER A 22 1.24 -4.17 2.78
C SER A 22 2.25 -4.23 1.63
N VAL A 23 1.85 -4.91 0.56
CA VAL A 23 2.65 -5.16 -0.63
C VAL A 23 1.80 -4.80 -1.85
N ASP A 24 2.29 -3.88 -2.68
CA ASP A 24 1.63 -3.51 -3.92
C ASP A 24 2.20 -4.42 -5.03
N VAL A 25 1.39 -5.40 -5.49
CA VAL A 25 1.82 -6.46 -6.41
C VAL A 25 1.77 -5.95 -7.84
N GLU A 26 2.91 -5.47 -8.29
CA GLU A 26 3.09 -4.87 -9.62
C GLU A 26 4.47 -5.19 -10.20
N ASP A 27 4.60 -5.00 -11.51
CA ASP A 27 5.88 -5.06 -12.23
C ASP A 27 6.52 -3.68 -12.32
N TRP A 28 7.81 -3.57 -12.00
CA TRP A 28 8.49 -2.28 -11.99
C TRP A 28 8.48 -1.57 -13.35
N PHE A 29 8.73 -2.30 -14.44
CA PHE A 29 8.82 -1.69 -15.76
C PHE A 29 7.45 -1.19 -16.22
N GLN A 30 6.43 -2.03 -16.11
CA GLN A 30 5.06 -1.70 -16.48
C GLN A 30 4.52 -0.54 -15.63
N SER A 31 4.69 -0.56 -14.32
CA SER A 31 4.13 0.46 -13.43
C SER A 31 4.90 1.78 -13.39
N THR A 32 6.20 1.78 -13.79
CA THR A 32 7.06 2.96 -13.62
C THR A 32 7.53 3.57 -14.94
N ILE A 33 7.67 2.78 -16.00
CA ILE A 33 8.31 3.19 -17.26
C ILE A 33 7.31 3.24 -18.41
N ASP A 34 6.57 2.16 -18.62
CA ASP A 34 5.64 2.01 -19.75
C ASP A 34 4.40 1.22 -19.31
N ALA A 35 3.30 1.94 -19.07
CA ALA A 35 2.03 1.36 -18.61
C ALA A 35 1.41 0.36 -19.61
N HIS A 36 1.87 0.36 -20.88
CA HIS A 36 1.40 -0.56 -21.91
C HIS A 36 2.31 -1.78 -22.10
N ALA A 37 3.44 -1.84 -21.36
CA ALA A 37 4.34 -2.98 -21.44
C ALA A 37 3.70 -4.23 -20.78
N ASP A 38 4.04 -5.40 -21.33
CA ASP A 38 3.72 -6.66 -20.69
C ASP A 38 4.42 -6.82 -19.34
N LEU A 39 3.74 -7.40 -18.38
CA LEU A 39 4.36 -7.75 -17.11
C LEU A 39 5.43 -8.82 -17.32
N SER A 40 6.60 -8.60 -16.75
CA SER A 40 7.71 -9.55 -16.80
C SER A 40 7.53 -10.65 -15.73
N ASP A 41 8.15 -11.83 -15.93
CA ASP A 41 8.14 -12.89 -14.91
C ASP A 41 8.93 -12.51 -13.63
N ARG A 42 9.51 -11.30 -13.59
CA ARG A 42 10.23 -10.82 -12.41
C ARG A 42 9.30 -10.52 -11.25
N PHE A 43 8.11 -9.96 -11.53
CA PHE A 43 7.16 -9.66 -10.45
C PHE A 43 6.72 -10.94 -9.75
N GLU A 44 6.52 -12.05 -10.48
CA GLU A 44 6.17 -13.35 -9.90
C GLU A 44 7.25 -13.83 -8.92
N ARG A 45 8.50 -13.92 -9.41
CA ARG A 45 9.64 -14.37 -8.59
C ARG A 45 9.87 -13.47 -7.38
N SER A 46 9.70 -12.18 -7.55
CA SER A 46 9.90 -11.21 -6.47
C SER A 46 8.77 -11.27 -5.45
N THR A 47 7.53 -11.47 -5.89
CA THR A 47 6.37 -11.69 -5.01
C THR A 47 6.55 -12.95 -4.18
N MET A 48 7.01 -14.05 -4.78
CA MET A 48 7.27 -15.30 -4.05
C MET A 48 8.39 -15.14 -3.00
N LYS A 49 9.42 -14.31 -3.26
CA LYS A 49 10.43 -13.99 -2.24
C LYS A 49 9.84 -13.20 -1.06
N VAL A 50 8.94 -12.25 -1.35
CA VAL A 50 8.23 -11.52 -0.30
C VAL A 50 7.36 -12.45 0.52
N LEU A 51 6.61 -13.33 -0.14
CA LEU A 51 5.76 -14.32 0.51
C LEU A 51 6.56 -15.22 1.46
N SER A 52 7.70 -15.74 0.99
CA SER A 52 8.62 -16.53 1.84
C SER A 52 9.13 -15.72 3.04
N ALA A 53 9.56 -14.46 2.82
CA ALA A 53 10.10 -13.61 3.88
C ALA A 53 9.07 -13.27 4.97
N LEU A 54 7.79 -13.10 4.61
CA LEU A 54 6.71 -12.91 5.58
C LEU A 54 6.38 -14.22 6.32
N GLY A 55 6.36 -15.34 5.59
CA GLY A 55 6.15 -16.69 6.16
C GLY A 55 7.23 -17.07 7.17
N ASP A 56 8.51 -16.79 6.90
CA ASP A 56 9.64 -17.05 7.81
C ASP A 56 9.50 -16.28 9.14
N ARG A 57 8.71 -15.21 9.16
CA ARG A 57 8.42 -14.40 10.34
C ARG A 57 7.05 -14.68 10.96
N GLY A 58 6.24 -15.54 10.33
CA GLY A 58 4.86 -15.78 10.76
C GLY A 58 3.99 -14.53 10.72
N VAL A 59 4.27 -13.61 9.80
CA VAL A 59 3.57 -12.32 9.68
C VAL A 59 2.56 -12.39 8.56
N ARG A 60 1.30 -12.18 8.87
CA ARG A 60 0.24 -11.96 7.90
C ARG A 60 0.30 -10.52 7.37
N GLY A 61 0.21 -10.32 6.07
CA GLY A 61 0.22 -8.99 5.42
C GLY A 61 -0.94 -8.83 4.44
N THR A 62 -1.10 -7.61 3.94
CA THR A 62 -2.07 -7.28 2.89
C THR A 62 -1.36 -7.12 1.56
N PHE A 63 -1.89 -7.76 0.52
CA PHE A 63 -1.39 -7.63 -0.84
C PHE A 63 -2.43 -6.89 -1.68
N PHE A 64 -2.08 -5.68 -2.10
CA PHE A 64 -2.85 -4.91 -3.08
C PHE A 64 -2.43 -5.37 -4.48
N VAL A 65 -3.34 -6.01 -5.19
CA VAL A 65 -3.04 -6.74 -6.42
C VAL A 65 -3.66 -6.03 -7.62
N LEU A 66 -2.86 -5.80 -8.65
CA LEU A 66 -3.36 -5.37 -9.97
C LEU A 66 -4.12 -6.52 -10.64
N GLY A 67 -5.24 -6.18 -11.30
CA GLY A 67 -5.99 -7.15 -12.10
C GLY A 67 -5.12 -7.80 -13.18
N LEU A 68 -4.28 -7.03 -13.87
CA LEU A 68 -3.31 -7.55 -14.85
C LEU A 68 -2.33 -8.56 -14.23
N ALA A 69 -1.86 -8.34 -13.01
CA ALA A 69 -0.99 -9.30 -12.32
C ALA A 69 -1.74 -10.58 -11.97
N ALA A 70 -3.02 -10.48 -11.59
CA ALA A 70 -3.86 -11.63 -11.31
C ALA A 70 -4.18 -12.45 -12.58
N GLU A 71 -4.40 -11.81 -13.73
CA GLU A 71 -4.57 -12.51 -15.01
C GLU A 71 -3.29 -13.18 -15.47
N LYS A 72 -2.14 -12.50 -15.36
CA LYS A 72 -0.83 -13.01 -15.79
C LYS A 72 -0.36 -14.19 -14.97
N ALA A 73 -0.52 -14.11 -13.64
CA ALA A 73 0.02 -15.10 -12.70
C ALA A 73 -1.00 -15.50 -11.61
N PRO A 74 -2.14 -16.10 -11.97
CA PRO A 74 -3.17 -16.49 -11.02
C PRO A 74 -2.67 -17.44 -9.94
N HIS A 75 -1.69 -18.26 -10.24
CA HIS A 75 -1.07 -19.17 -9.29
C HIS A 75 -0.33 -18.45 -8.16
N VAL A 76 0.30 -17.30 -8.44
CA VAL A 76 0.97 -16.47 -7.42
C VAL A 76 -0.07 -15.90 -6.45
N ILE A 77 -1.19 -15.37 -6.98
CA ILE A 77 -2.24 -14.75 -6.16
C ILE A 77 -2.93 -15.81 -5.28
N LYS A 78 -3.16 -17.02 -5.84
CA LYS A 78 -3.66 -18.16 -5.05
C LYS A 78 -2.69 -18.55 -3.93
N ALA A 79 -1.39 -18.61 -4.21
CA ALA A 79 -0.38 -18.91 -3.19
C ALA A 79 -0.37 -17.87 -2.05
N ILE A 80 -0.54 -16.58 -2.36
CA ILE A 80 -0.67 -15.53 -1.34
C ILE A 80 -1.92 -15.76 -0.47
N ALA A 81 -3.06 -16.06 -1.09
CA ALA A 81 -4.32 -16.32 -0.39
C ALA A 81 -4.27 -17.60 0.47
N GLU A 82 -3.68 -18.68 -0.06
CA GLU A 82 -3.48 -19.96 0.63
C GLU A 82 -2.54 -19.85 1.83
N ALA A 83 -1.54 -18.94 1.76
CA ALA A 83 -0.68 -18.60 2.89
C ALA A 83 -1.40 -17.75 3.96
N GLY A 84 -2.68 -17.43 3.77
CA GLY A 84 -3.52 -16.72 4.75
C GLY A 84 -3.42 -15.20 4.68
N HIS A 85 -2.71 -14.63 3.72
CA HIS A 85 -2.61 -13.19 3.56
C HIS A 85 -3.93 -12.57 3.08
N GLU A 86 -4.11 -11.29 3.33
CA GLU A 86 -5.23 -10.49 2.83
C GLU A 86 -4.94 -10.06 1.39
N ILE A 87 -5.91 -10.29 0.48
CA ILE A 87 -5.86 -9.83 -0.91
C ILE A 87 -6.81 -8.66 -1.07
N GLN A 88 -6.31 -7.55 -1.63
CA GLN A 88 -7.08 -6.34 -1.88
C GLN A 88 -6.74 -5.74 -3.25
N SER A 89 -7.55 -4.78 -3.71
CA SER A 89 -7.44 -4.24 -5.07
C SER A 89 -6.41 -3.12 -5.18
N HIS A 90 -5.56 -3.18 -6.21
CA HIS A 90 -4.69 -2.09 -6.67
C HIS A 90 -5.17 -1.48 -8.00
N GLY A 91 -6.46 -1.64 -8.34
CA GLY A 91 -7.01 -1.37 -9.66
C GLY A 91 -6.71 -2.51 -10.64
N TYR A 92 -7.11 -2.30 -11.90
CA TYR A 92 -6.92 -3.34 -12.91
C TYR A 92 -5.58 -3.20 -13.64
N GLY A 93 -5.31 -2.04 -14.26
CA GLY A 93 -4.20 -1.84 -15.20
C GLY A 93 -3.11 -0.86 -14.76
N HIS A 94 -3.05 -0.47 -13.48
CA HIS A 94 -2.15 0.56 -12.95
C HIS A 94 -2.40 1.96 -13.54
N ALA A 95 -3.63 2.26 -13.96
CA ALA A 95 -3.99 3.59 -14.44
C ALA A 95 -3.98 4.61 -13.29
N SER A 96 -3.49 5.82 -13.58
CA SER A 96 -3.54 6.92 -12.62
C SER A 96 -4.98 7.40 -12.44
N ASN A 97 -5.48 7.46 -11.21
CA ASN A 97 -6.82 7.99 -10.91
C ASN A 97 -6.97 9.49 -11.23
N PHE A 98 -5.86 10.21 -11.52
CA PHE A 98 -5.92 11.58 -12.02
C PHE A 98 -6.27 11.67 -13.50
N GLU A 99 -6.11 10.56 -14.24
CA GLU A 99 -6.36 10.47 -15.67
C GLU A 99 -7.69 9.76 -15.98
N LEU A 100 -8.33 9.15 -14.97
CA LEU A 100 -9.58 8.43 -15.13
C LEU A 100 -10.78 9.34 -14.83
N GLU A 101 -11.77 9.29 -15.72
CA GLU A 101 -13.10 9.80 -15.45
C GLU A 101 -13.85 8.85 -14.51
N ARG A 102 -14.90 9.37 -13.84
CA ARG A 102 -15.67 8.63 -12.82
C ARG A 102 -16.14 7.26 -13.27
N GLU A 103 -16.68 7.16 -14.49
CA GLU A 103 -17.20 5.87 -15.01
C GLU A 103 -16.06 4.90 -15.34
N ALA A 104 -14.96 5.40 -15.91
CA ALA A 104 -13.80 4.57 -16.20
C ALA A 104 -13.17 4.01 -14.91
N LEU A 105 -13.08 4.81 -13.84
CA LEU A 105 -12.63 4.33 -12.53
C LEU A 105 -13.59 3.27 -11.97
N ARG A 106 -14.90 3.48 -12.09
CA ARG A 106 -15.90 2.50 -11.61
C ARG A 106 -15.74 1.15 -12.32
N GLU A 107 -15.55 1.16 -13.62
CA GLU A 107 -15.35 -0.06 -14.39
C GLU A 107 -14.02 -0.76 -14.04
N ASP A 108 -12.92 -0.01 -13.92
CA ASP A 108 -11.61 -0.53 -13.50
C ASP A 108 -11.71 -1.25 -12.13
N LEU A 109 -12.34 -0.58 -11.15
CA LEU A 109 -12.52 -1.13 -9.81
C LEU A 109 -13.40 -2.38 -9.79
N ARG A 110 -14.54 -2.37 -10.51
CA ARG A 110 -15.44 -3.54 -10.59
C ARG A 110 -14.75 -4.72 -11.24
N ARG A 111 -14.03 -4.48 -12.33
CA ARG A 111 -13.31 -5.53 -13.06
C ARG A 111 -12.22 -6.15 -12.18
N ALA A 112 -11.39 -5.32 -11.54
CA ALA A 112 -10.34 -5.80 -10.65
C ALA A 112 -10.91 -6.59 -9.47
N LYS A 113 -11.90 -6.02 -8.78
CA LYS A 113 -12.55 -6.64 -7.62
C LYS A 113 -13.15 -8.00 -7.98
N LYS A 114 -13.95 -8.05 -9.04
CA LYS A 114 -14.59 -9.29 -9.48
C LYS A 114 -13.56 -10.38 -9.81
N LEU A 115 -12.53 -10.03 -10.55
CA LEU A 115 -11.45 -10.96 -10.92
C LEU A 115 -10.76 -11.54 -9.69
N LEU A 116 -10.41 -10.69 -8.73
CA LEU A 116 -9.73 -11.10 -7.51
C LEU A 116 -10.65 -11.98 -6.64
N GLU A 117 -11.92 -11.61 -6.46
CA GLU A 117 -12.89 -12.40 -5.71
C GLU A 117 -13.14 -13.77 -6.32
N ASP A 118 -13.31 -13.84 -7.66
CA ASP A 118 -13.47 -15.10 -8.39
C ASP A 118 -12.23 -16.00 -8.23
N LEU A 119 -11.04 -15.40 -8.15
CA LEU A 119 -9.79 -16.15 -8.07
C LEU A 119 -9.52 -16.71 -6.67
N VAL A 120 -9.82 -15.94 -5.61
CA VAL A 120 -9.44 -16.30 -4.24
C VAL A 120 -10.61 -16.76 -3.37
N GLY A 121 -11.86 -16.62 -3.83
CA GLY A 121 -13.06 -17.02 -3.10
C GLY A 121 -13.31 -16.24 -1.81
N ARG A 122 -12.77 -15.01 -1.72
CA ARG A 122 -12.92 -14.12 -0.56
C ARG A 122 -13.27 -12.72 -1.02
N GLU A 123 -13.98 -11.96 -0.17
CA GLU A 123 -14.36 -10.58 -0.44
C GLU A 123 -13.11 -9.66 -0.55
N VAL A 124 -13.11 -8.80 -1.56
CA VAL A 124 -12.13 -7.73 -1.79
C VAL A 124 -12.81 -6.40 -1.53
N TYR A 125 -12.44 -5.75 -0.43
CA TYR A 125 -13.13 -4.54 0.05
C TYR A 125 -12.16 -3.40 0.42
N GLY A 126 -10.88 -3.60 0.21
CA GLY A 126 -9.85 -2.58 0.36
C GLY A 126 -9.29 -2.15 -1.00
N TYR A 127 -8.86 -0.92 -1.05
CA TYR A 127 -8.26 -0.35 -2.25
C TYR A 127 -7.00 0.45 -1.91
N ARG A 128 -6.07 0.45 -2.85
CA ARG A 128 -4.98 1.42 -2.92
C ARG A 128 -4.80 1.87 -4.36
N ALA A 129 -4.87 3.18 -4.58
CA ALA A 129 -4.67 3.75 -5.90
C ALA A 129 -3.22 3.60 -6.36
N PRO A 130 -2.97 3.23 -7.63
CA PRO A 130 -1.65 3.32 -8.24
C PRO A 130 -1.01 4.68 -7.97
N CYS A 131 0.27 4.67 -7.54
CA CYS A 131 1.03 5.88 -7.23
C CYS A 131 0.37 6.85 -6.23
N PHE A 132 -0.54 6.41 -5.36
CA PHE A 132 -1.27 7.26 -4.41
C PHE A 132 -2.05 8.40 -5.08
N THR A 133 -2.69 8.11 -6.20
CA THR A 133 -3.35 9.10 -7.05
C THR A 133 -4.79 9.43 -6.62
N ILE A 134 -5.02 9.58 -5.32
CA ILE A 134 -6.21 10.24 -4.75
C ILE A 134 -5.73 11.41 -3.88
N ASP A 135 -6.13 12.62 -4.27
CA ASP A 135 -5.89 13.84 -3.49
C ASP A 135 -7.01 14.88 -3.71
N GLU A 136 -6.77 16.16 -3.37
CA GLU A 136 -7.75 17.23 -3.46
C GLU A 136 -8.39 17.37 -4.86
N ARG A 137 -7.71 16.93 -5.92
CA ARG A 137 -8.18 17.03 -7.32
C ARG A 137 -9.31 16.07 -7.65
N ASN A 138 -9.37 14.93 -6.96
CA ASN A 138 -10.28 13.84 -7.30
C ASN A 138 -10.86 13.09 -6.10
N LEU A 139 -11.15 13.79 -4.98
CA LEU A 139 -11.79 13.18 -3.81
C LEU A 139 -13.11 12.47 -4.12
N TRP A 140 -13.76 12.79 -5.26
CA TRP A 140 -14.92 12.07 -5.77
C TRP A 140 -14.64 10.57 -6.02
N ALA A 141 -13.37 10.18 -6.16
CA ALA A 141 -12.97 8.78 -6.29
C ALA A 141 -13.38 7.95 -5.05
N LEU A 142 -13.42 8.57 -3.86
CA LEU A 142 -13.86 7.91 -2.63
C LEU A 142 -15.34 7.50 -2.71
N ASP A 143 -16.19 8.29 -3.40
CA ASP A 143 -17.59 7.90 -3.64
C ASP A 143 -17.66 6.65 -4.51
N VAL A 144 -16.86 6.60 -5.60
CA VAL A 144 -16.80 5.46 -6.50
C VAL A 144 -16.32 4.21 -5.79
N LEU A 145 -15.37 4.34 -4.85
CA LEU A 145 -14.94 3.21 -4.01
C LEU A 145 -16.10 2.63 -3.20
N VAL A 146 -16.90 3.48 -2.54
CA VAL A 146 -18.08 3.00 -1.80
C VAL A 146 -19.13 2.40 -2.73
N GLU A 147 -19.43 3.04 -3.88
CA GLU A 147 -20.37 2.55 -4.90
C GLU A 147 -19.97 1.17 -5.45
N THR A 148 -18.68 0.84 -5.45
CA THR A 148 -18.13 -0.44 -5.90
C THR A 148 -17.89 -1.44 -4.77
N GLY A 149 -18.34 -1.11 -3.55
CA GLY A 149 -18.32 -2.00 -2.39
C GLY A 149 -16.96 -2.06 -1.66
N HIS A 150 -16.10 -1.05 -1.83
CA HIS A 150 -14.91 -0.90 -1.01
C HIS A 150 -15.26 -0.24 0.32
N ARG A 151 -14.64 -0.72 1.40
CA ARG A 151 -14.87 -0.27 2.77
C ARG A 151 -13.69 0.50 3.34
N TYR A 152 -12.48 0.30 2.78
CA TYR A 152 -11.33 1.13 3.11
C TYR A 152 -10.49 1.48 1.87
N ASP A 153 -9.84 2.62 1.97
CA ASP A 153 -8.84 3.13 1.04
C ASP A 153 -7.51 3.35 1.76
N SER A 154 -6.41 3.25 1.04
CA SER A 154 -5.08 3.57 1.54
C SER A 154 -4.29 4.38 0.51
N SER A 155 -4.96 5.35 -0.13
CA SER A 155 -4.43 6.10 -1.26
C SER A 155 -4.02 7.54 -0.93
N ILE A 156 -4.58 8.15 0.12
CA ILE A 156 -4.26 9.53 0.45
C ILE A 156 -2.91 9.59 1.15
N PHE A 157 -1.93 10.21 0.49
CA PHE A 157 -0.61 10.39 1.09
C PHE A 157 -0.62 11.64 1.98
N PRO A 158 -0.26 11.52 3.28
CA PRO A 158 -0.46 12.61 4.25
C PRO A 158 0.66 13.66 4.24
N ILE A 159 1.31 13.83 3.10
CA ILE A 159 2.36 14.83 2.85
C ILE A 159 2.24 15.27 1.39
N LYS A 160 2.13 16.58 1.15
CA LYS A 160 2.10 17.11 -0.22
C LYS A 160 3.44 16.94 -0.90
N THR A 161 3.41 16.40 -2.11
CA THR A 161 4.54 16.29 -3.03
C THR A 161 4.16 16.96 -4.36
N ASP A 162 5.10 17.08 -5.29
CA ASP A 162 4.82 17.60 -6.63
C ASP A 162 3.88 16.68 -7.44
N ARG A 163 3.76 15.42 -7.04
CA ARG A 163 3.01 14.40 -7.77
C ARG A 163 1.66 14.06 -7.16
N TYR A 164 1.57 13.97 -5.84
CA TYR A 164 0.40 13.51 -5.08
C TYR A 164 0.46 13.97 -3.63
N GLY A 165 -0.62 13.72 -2.90
CA GLY A 165 -0.73 13.92 -1.47
C GLY A 165 -1.40 15.23 -1.08
N ILE A 166 -1.88 15.28 0.15
CA ILE A 166 -2.63 16.40 0.73
C ILE A 166 -1.82 16.99 1.88
N ASP A 167 -1.57 18.30 1.84
CA ASP A 167 -0.87 18.98 2.92
C ASP A 167 -1.73 19.02 4.18
N GLY A 168 -1.09 18.74 5.33
CA GLY A 168 -1.80 18.73 6.61
C GLY A 168 -2.80 17.58 6.78
N TYR A 169 -2.93 16.63 5.82
CA TYR A 169 -3.83 15.49 5.98
C TYR A 169 -3.49 14.69 7.24
N PRO A 170 -4.50 14.29 8.02
CA PRO A 170 -4.27 13.51 9.25
C PRO A 170 -3.56 12.19 8.95
N PRO A 171 -2.50 11.85 9.70
CA PRO A 171 -1.70 10.66 9.40
C PRO A 171 -2.23 9.36 10.04
N GLU A 172 -3.34 9.44 10.77
CA GLU A 172 -3.99 8.31 11.41
C GLU A 172 -5.06 7.72 10.51
N ALA A 173 -5.22 6.38 10.55
CA ALA A 173 -6.38 5.73 9.97
C ALA A 173 -7.67 6.21 10.66
N ARG A 174 -8.70 6.49 9.87
CA ARG A 174 -9.96 7.08 10.35
C ARG A 174 -11.13 6.78 9.44
N VAL A 175 -12.34 6.87 9.97
CA VAL A 175 -13.53 6.97 9.13
C VAL A 175 -13.63 8.38 8.56
N VAL A 176 -13.77 8.49 7.25
CA VAL A 176 -14.00 9.74 6.53
C VAL A 176 -15.39 9.74 5.91
N THR A 177 -15.96 10.93 5.74
CA THR A 177 -17.18 11.11 4.95
C THR A 177 -16.77 11.51 3.54
N THR A 178 -17.19 10.74 2.54
CA THR A 178 -16.91 11.03 1.13
C THR A 178 -17.65 12.28 0.65
N PRO A 179 -17.28 12.92 -0.46
CA PRO A 179 -18.03 14.06 -1.00
C PRO A 179 -19.52 13.77 -1.21
N GLY A 180 -19.91 12.55 -1.56
CA GLY A 180 -21.30 12.11 -1.71
C GLY A 180 -22.00 11.77 -0.39
N GLY A 181 -21.35 11.89 0.76
CA GLY A 181 -21.93 11.67 2.08
C GLY A 181 -21.85 10.24 2.60
N ALA A 182 -21.25 9.31 1.87
CA ALA A 182 -21.01 7.93 2.32
C ALA A 182 -19.83 7.87 3.31
N ARG A 183 -19.69 6.74 4.01
CA ARG A 183 -18.59 6.53 4.98
C ARG A 183 -17.61 5.50 4.45
N LEU A 184 -16.32 5.79 4.62
CA LEU A 184 -15.20 4.94 4.21
C LEU A 184 -14.09 5.04 5.26
N VAL A 185 -13.28 4.01 5.42
CA VAL A 185 -12.03 4.10 6.20
C VAL A 185 -10.91 4.58 5.28
N GLU A 186 -10.26 5.70 5.62
CA GLU A 186 -9.00 6.11 4.99
C GLU A 186 -7.83 5.74 5.89
N ALA A 187 -6.84 5.06 5.34
CA ALA A 187 -5.70 4.50 6.06
C ALA A 187 -4.36 4.93 5.44
N PRO A 188 -3.87 6.14 5.75
CA PRO A 188 -2.65 6.69 5.18
C PRO A 188 -1.41 5.88 5.57
N VAL A 189 -0.44 5.82 4.65
CA VAL A 189 0.88 5.22 4.94
C VAL A 189 1.64 6.00 6.00
N ALA A 190 2.52 5.30 6.73
CA ALA A 190 3.18 5.86 7.91
C ALA A 190 4.09 7.04 7.58
N CYS A 191 3.94 8.08 8.36
CA CYS A 191 4.85 9.21 8.43
C CYS A 191 5.20 9.52 9.89
N PHE A 192 6.26 10.27 10.12
CA PHE A 192 6.73 10.66 11.45
C PHE A 192 7.22 12.10 11.47
N ASP A 193 7.28 12.70 12.65
CA ASP A 193 7.77 14.05 12.82
C ASP A 193 9.29 14.03 13.07
N TRP A 194 10.01 14.76 12.23
CA TRP A 194 11.46 14.90 12.29
C TRP A 194 11.87 16.37 12.13
N LEU A 195 12.47 16.93 13.16
CA LEU A 195 12.90 18.34 13.16
C LEU A 195 11.77 19.32 12.80
N GLY A 196 10.60 19.11 13.40
CA GLY A 196 9.43 19.99 13.20
C GLY A 196 8.73 19.83 11.84
N LYS A 197 9.12 18.83 11.04
CA LYS A 197 8.49 18.54 9.74
C LYS A 197 8.04 17.09 9.66
N ARG A 198 6.88 16.86 9.08
CA ARG A 198 6.40 15.52 8.76
C ARG A 198 7.25 14.92 7.65
N ARG A 199 7.69 13.68 7.84
CA ARG A 199 8.54 12.93 6.90
C ARG A 199 7.93 11.56 6.62
N PRO A 200 7.98 11.10 5.37
CA PRO A 200 7.51 9.76 5.03
C PRO A 200 8.48 8.70 5.53
N VAL A 201 7.92 7.61 6.06
CA VAL A 201 8.68 6.44 6.54
C VAL A 201 7.97 5.13 6.21
N GLY A 202 6.74 5.22 5.71
CA GLY A 202 5.87 4.06 5.44
C GLY A 202 6.26 3.21 4.25
N GLY A 203 7.23 3.60 3.41
CA GLY A 203 7.59 2.72 2.30
C GLY A 203 8.22 3.39 1.10
N GLY A 204 8.27 2.63 0.00
CA GLY A 204 8.80 3.06 -1.29
C GLY A 204 10.25 3.55 -1.22
N GLY A 205 10.58 4.52 -2.06
CA GLY A 205 11.90 5.12 -2.13
C GLY A 205 12.40 5.69 -0.80
N TYR A 206 11.52 6.27 0.00
CA TYR A 206 11.87 6.85 1.30
C TYR A 206 12.39 5.78 2.27
N PHE A 207 11.70 4.64 2.38
CA PHE A 207 12.12 3.54 3.23
C PHE A 207 13.48 2.97 2.78
N ARG A 208 13.74 2.90 1.48
CA ARG A 208 15.03 2.47 0.93
C ARG A 208 16.18 3.42 1.30
N LEU A 209 15.92 4.73 1.28
CA LEU A 209 16.93 5.76 1.52
C LEU A 209 17.25 5.94 3.01
N TRP A 210 16.24 5.89 3.89
CA TRP A 210 16.49 6.07 5.32
C TRP A 210 17.39 4.97 5.89
N PRO A 211 18.42 5.33 6.69
CA PRO A 211 19.14 4.36 7.52
C PRO A 211 18.18 3.66 8.49
N TYR A 212 18.42 2.39 8.79
CA TYR A 212 17.49 1.63 9.65
C TYR A 212 17.24 2.24 11.02
N TRP A 213 18.26 2.88 11.61
CA TRP A 213 18.09 3.55 12.91
C TRP A 213 17.05 4.70 12.87
N VAL A 214 16.92 5.42 11.74
CA VAL A 214 15.87 6.43 11.54
C VAL A 214 14.51 5.77 11.45
N ILE A 215 14.39 4.71 10.64
CA ILE A 215 13.16 3.91 10.52
C ILE A 215 12.73 3.44 11.91
N ARG A 216 13.62 2.81 12.65
CA ARG A 216 13.36 2.32 14.01
C ARG A 216 12.92 3.43 14.98
N LYS A 217 13.53 4.61 14.89
CA LYS A 217 13.11 5.78 15.68
C LYS A 217 11.70 6.21 15.34
N ALA A 218 11.37 6.29 14.06
CA ALA A 218 10.04 6.66 13.59
C ALA A 218 8.97 5.69 14.10
N TRP A 219 9.19 4.38 13.96
CA TRP A 219 8.24 3.37 14.43
C TRP A 219 8.11 3.35 15.95
N ARG A 220 9.16 3.66 16.70
CA ARG A 220 9.07 3.91 18.15
C ARG A 220 8.23 5.13 18.51
N GLN A 221 8.29 6.20 17.72
CA GLN A 221 7.39 7.36 17.92
C GLN A 221 5.92 6.96 17.72
N LEU A 222 5.61 6.21 16.65
CA LEU A 222 4.26 5.70 16.43
C LEU A 222 3.78 4.85 17.60
N GLN A 223 4.62 3.94 18.07
CA GLN A 223 4.32 3.10 19.24
C GLN A 223 4.07 3.92 20.51
N ALA A 224 4.89 4.94 20.77
CA ALA A 224 4.79 5.76 21.97
C ALA A 224 3.46 6.54 22.06
N VAL A 225 2.86 6.89 20.92
CA VAL A 225 1.56 7.57 20.84
C VAL A 225 0.38 6.61 20.61
N GLY A 226 0.63 5.29 20.59
CA GLY A 226 -0.39 4.29 20.35
C GLY A 226 -0.98 4.30 18.92
N ARG A 227 -0.26 4.84 17.94
CA ARG A 227 -0.71 4.97 16.56
C ARG A 227 -0.21 3.80 15.71
N PRO A 228 -1.09 2.96 15.14
CA PRO A 228 -0.70 2.01 14.11
C PRO A 228 -0.08 2.73 12.91
N GLY A 229 1.03 2.20 12.41
CA GLY A 229 1.66 2.65 11.18
C GLY A 229 1.42 1.63 10.08
N ILE A 230 1.32 2.10 8.84
CA ILE A 230 1.21 1.25 7.66
C ILE A 230 2.50 1.35 6.87
N VAL A 231 3.19 0.22 6.67
CA VAL A 231 4.32 0.13 5.76
C VAL A 231 3.85 -0.52 4.45
N TYR A 232 4.35 0.02 3.33
CA TYR A 232 4.12 -0.57 2.02
C TYR A 232 5.42 -0.70 1.26
N PHE A 233 5.47 -1.65 0.36
CA PHE A 233 6.55 -1.81 -0.60
C PHE A 233 6.10 -2.68 -1.77
N HIS A 234 6.97 -2.77 -2.79
CA HIS A 234 6.68 -3.51 -4.00
C HIS A 234 7.58 -4.76 -4.08
N PRO A 235 7.13 -5.83 -4.72
CA PRO A 235 7.95 -7.03 -4.91
C PRO A 235 9.31 -6.74 -5.56
N TYR A 236 9.38 -5.83 -6.52
CA TYR A 236 10.60 -5.47 -7.22
C TYR A 236 11.68 -4.85 -6.31
N GLU A 237 11.33 -4.38 -5.10
CA GLU A 237 12.31 -3.91 -4.14
C GLU A 237 13.13 -5.07 -3.53
N TYR A 238 12.66 -6.32 -3.70
CA TYR A 238 13.39 -7.55 -3.41
C TYR A 238 14.24 -8.07 -4.57
N ASP A 239 14.26 -7.36 -5.72
CA ASP A 239 15.13 -7.69 -6.85
C ASP A 239 16.21 -6.61 -7.07
N PRO A 240 17.38 -6.73 -6.42
CA PRO A 240 18.45 -5.75 -6.53
C PRO A 240 19.13 -5.73 -7.91
N VAL A 241 18.91 -6.75 -8.73
CA VAL A 241 19.55 -6.87 -10.05
C VAL A 241 18.63 -6.48 -11.21
N GLU A 242 17.37 -6.19 -10.93
CA GLU A 242 16.38 -5.84 -11.97
C GLU A 242 16.85 -4.71 -12.90
N MET A 243 17.47 -3.68 -12.32
CA MET A 243 17.97 -2.54 -13.11
C MET A 243 18.98 -2.93 -14.21
N ARG A 244 19.60 -4.12 -14.10
CA ARG A 244 20.53 -4.62 -15.13
C ARG A 244 19.79 -5.16 -16.35
N ALA A 245 18.55 -5.63 -16.18
CA ALA A 245 17.74 -6.13 -17.30
C ALA A 245 17.35 -5.02 -18.29
N TYR A 246 17.29 -3.77 -17.81
CA TYR A 246 16.81 -2.62 -18.60
C TYR A 246 17.93 -1.64 -19.01
N GLN A 247 19.16 -2.13 -19.22
CA GLN A 247 20.33 -1.28 -19.50
C GLN A 247 20.19 -0.47 -20.80
N VAL A 248 19.52 -1.01 -21.79
CA VAL A 248 19.35 -0.38 -23.11
C VAL A 248 18.12 0.52 -23.15
N THR A 249 17.05 0.16 -22.47
CA THR A 249 15.74 0.81 -22.58
C THR A 249 15.50 1.93 -21.56
N VAL A 250 16.25 1.92 -20.44
CA VAL A 250 16.05 2.89 -19.35
C VAL A 250 17.32 3.71 -19.11
N PRO A 251 17.25 5.05 -19.09
CA PRO A 251 18.38 5.93 -18.83
C PRO A 251 19.11 5.60 -17.53
N LEU A 252 20.44 5.68 -17.54
CA LEU A 252 21.31 5.33 -16.43
C LEU A 252 20.93 6.05 -15.13
N ALA A 253 20.64 7.36 -15.21
CA ALA A 253 20.25 8.15 -14.04
C ALA A 253 19.00 7.60 -13.37
N ARG A 254 17.98 7.20 -14.14
CA ARG A 254 16.74 6.60 -13.62
C ARG A 254 17.02 5.23 -13.00
N ARG A 255 17.86 4.39 -13.63
CA ARG A 255 18.25 3.09 -13.09
C ARG A 255 19.00 3.23 -11.77
N ILE A 256 19.93 4.18 -11.66
CA ILE A 256 20.63 4.47 -10.40
C ILE A 256 19.62 4.90 -9.34
N HIS A 257 18.79 5.90 -9.61
CA HIS A 257 17.79 6.39 -8.66
C HIS A 257 16.85 5.29 -8.18
N GLN A 258 16.33 4.45 -9.07
CA GLN A 258 15.42 3.35 -8.74
C GLN A 258 16.13 2.14 -8.11
N GLY A 259 17.42 1.97 -8.35
CA GLY A 259 18.24 0.88 -7.79
C GLY A 259 18.80 1.16 -6.40
N ILE A 260 18.89 2.46 -6.00
CA ILE A 260 19.46 2.83 -4.71
C ILE A 260 18.70 2.17 -3.56
N GLY A 261 19.46 1.51 -2.68
CA GLY A 261 18.94 0.89 -1.46
C GLY A 261 18.29 -0.48 -1.64
N ARG A 262 18.01 -0.97 -2.86
CA ARG A 262 17.35 -2.28 -3.07
C ARG A 262 18.16 -3.45 -2.48
N LYS A 263 19.49 -3.45 -2.59
CA LYS A 263 20.34 -4.52 -2.02
C LYS A 263 20.14 -4.70 -0.51
N GLY A 264 19.93 -3.61 0.22
CA GLY A 264 19.72 -3.64 1.67
C GLY A 264 18.27 -3.70 2.11
N PHE A 265 17.32 -3.62 1.17
CA PHE A 265 15.89 -3.50 1.46
C PHE A 265 15.33 -4.73 2.20
N PRO A 266 15.55 -5.98 1.74
CA PRO A 266 15.05 -7.15 2.44
C PRO A 266 15.50 -7.21 3.91
N ARG A 267 16.76 -6.87 4.18
CA ARG A 267 17.29 -6.83 5.55
C ARG A 267 16.63 -5.74 6.41
N LYS A 268 16.26 -4.59 5.81
CA LYS A 268 15.54 -3.54 6.54
C LYS A 268 14.13 -3.98 6.93
N ILE A 269 13.42 -4.66 6.02
CA ILE A 269 12.09 -5.22 6.31
C ILE A 269 12.23 -6.31 7.38
N ASP A 270 13.17 -7.23 7.25
CA ASP A 270 13.41 -8.27 8.24
C ASP A 270 13.69 -7.69 9.65
N ASN A 271 14.52 -6.66 9.73
CA ASN A 271 14.78 -5.96 10.98
C ASN A 271 13.53 -5.28 11.54
N LEU A 272 12.69 -4.70 10.67
CA LEU A 272 11.45 -4.05 11.08
C LEU A 272 10.45 -5.06 11.67
N LEU A 273 10.28 -6.21 11.01
CA LEU A 273 9.41 -7.29 11.48
C LEU A 273 9.91 -7.94 12.78
N ARG A 274 11.21 -7.94 13.01
CA ARG A 274 11.79 -8.39 14.28
C ARG A 274 11.56 -7.39 15.42
N ASP A 275 11.67 -6.09 15.14
CA ASP A 275 11.68 -5.04 16.17
C ASP A 275 10.25 -4.59 16.56
N PHE A 276 9.24 -4.85 15.70
CA PHE A 276 7.84 -4.41 15.88
C PHE A 276 6.85 -5.49 15.47
N ARG A 277 5.62 -5.41 15.97
CA ARG A 277 4.53 -6.32 15.62
C ARG A 277 3.80 -5.81 14.37
N PHE A 278 3.62 -6.71 13.41
CA PHE A 278 2.91 -6.43 12.16
C PHE A 278 1.81 -7.47 11.92
N GLY A 279 0.74 -7.02 11.24
CA GLY A 279 -0.37 -7.82 10.74
C GLY A 279 -0.89 -7.25 9.43
N ALA A 280 -1.98 -7.81 8.93
CA ALA A 280 -2.67 -7.30 7.74
C ALA A 280 -3.51 -6.06 8.06
N MET A 281 -3.96 -5.34 7.02
CA MET A 281 -4.76 -4.13 7.16
C MET A 281 -6.10 -4.41 7.86
N ASP A 282 -6.76 -5.53 7.53
CA ASP A 282 -8.02 -5.94 8.15
C ASP A 282 -7.89 -6.14 9.67
N GLU A 283 -6.77 -6.69 10.14
CA GLU A 283 -6.48 -6.87 11.58
C GLU A 283 -6.27 -5.52 12.27
N VAL A 284 -5.59 -4.58 11.60
CA VAL A 284 -5.26 -3.27 12.17
C VAL A 284 -6.44 -2.32 12.12
N LEU A 285 -7.27 -2.41 11.08
CA LEU A 285 -8.42 -1.52 10.84
C LEU A 285 -9.75 -2.07 11.40
N GLY A 286 -9.77 -3.27 12.00
CA GLY A 286 -10.99 -4.00 12.37
C GLY A 286 -12.05 -3.13 13.04
N ASP A 287 -11.70 -2.40 14.11
CA ASP A 287 -12.64 -1.52 14.84
C ASP A 287 -13.23 -0.41 13.95
N LEU A 288 -12.48 0.11 12.98
CA LEU A 288 -12.96 1.13 12.03
C LEU A 288 -13.83 0.52 10.95
N LEU A 289 -13.47 -0.68 10.47
CA LEU A 289 -14.22 -1.39 9.44
C LEU A 289 -15.63 -1.79 9.93
N GLU A 290 -15.79 -2.10 11.20
CA GLU A 290 -17.10 -2.37 11.80
C GLU A 290 -18.04 -1.15 11.76
N ARG A 291 -17.49 0.06 11.74
CA ARG A 291 -18.25 1.32 11.73
C ARG A 291 -18.72 1.77 10.36
N VAL A 292 -18.23 1.15 9.28
CA VAL A 292 -18.57 1.45 7.88
C VAL A 292 -19.26 0.28 7.16
N ARG A 293 -19.63 -0.75 7.94
CA ARG A 293 -20.46 -1.88 7.47
C ARG A 293 -21.87 -1.47 7.22
#